data_e0f0fa28a8562fa645877dc1d86a97f8
#
_entry.id   e0f0fa28a8562fa645877dc1d86a97f8
#
_cell.length_a   1.000
_cell.length_b   1.000
_cell.length_c   1.000
_cell.angle_alpha   90.00
_cell.angle_beta   90.00
_cell.angle_gamma   90.00
#
_symmetry.space_group_name_H-M   'P 1'
#
loop_
_entity.id
_entity.type
_entity.pdbx_description
1 polymer ?
#
loop_
_entity_poly.entity_id
_entity_poly.type
_entity_poly.pdbx_seq_one_letter_code
_entity_poly.pdbx_strand_id
1 'polypeptide(L)'
;MYHSLRLPICIFLFFLTSTTKAARLPSGAELQPLLETLNERLNIGDLVALTKWDSGKPIQDSPREAQVIANARTLATERQLDPEDVAQLIAAQMEANKLVQYGLLAQWQATGSAPDTPRPDLGKQIRPRLDELQTRLLQQYAAFTPYRHDANCPAWLAKARSGLAHDALHELALTRATGELCVRSTAP
;
A
#
# COMPACT_ATOMS: atom_id res chain seq x y z
N MET A 1 82.14 -3.94 27.02
CA MET A 1 80.92 -4.55 27.54
C MET A 1 79.77 -3.64 27.09
N TYR A 2 79.10 -4.00 25.98
CA TYR A 2 77.92 -3.27 25.46
C TYR A 2 76.70 -4.14 25.67
N HIS A 3 75.76 -3.67 26.51
CA HIS A 3 74.48 -4.33 26.74
C HIS A 3 73.47 -3.77 25.74
N SER A 4 73.08 -4.62 24.78
CA SER A 4 72.01 -4.30 23.83
C SER A 4 70.63 -4.51 24.51
N LEU A 5 69.93 -3.44 24.74
CA LEU A 5 68.54 -3.42 25.22
C LEU A 5 67.57 -3.68 24.05
N ARG A 6 67.02 -4.88 23.97
CA ARG A 6 65.96 -5.21 22.96
C ARG A 6 64.62 -4.82 23.50
N LEU A 7 63.97 -3.84 22.88
CA LEU A 7 62.61 -3.42 23.14
C LEU A 7 61.65 -4.32 22.33
N PRO A 8 60.62 -4.91 22.93
CA PRO A 8 59.61 -5.67 22.17
C PRO A 8 58.61 -4.72 21.54
N ILE A 9 58.47 -4.81 20.21
CA ILE A 9 57.43 -4.14 19.46
C ILE A 9 56.13 -4.90 19.64
N CYS A 10 55.19 -4.36 20.42
CA CYS A 10 53.81 -4.86 20.51
C CYS A 10 53.05 -4.39 19.27
N ILE A 11 52.84 -5.31 18.32
CA ILE A 11 51.94 -5.08 17.17
C ILE A 11 50.50 -5.22 17.68
N PHE A 12 49.81 -4.09 17.86
CA PHE A 12 48.35 -4.05 18.09
C PHE A 12 47.63 -4.29 16.78
N LEU A 13 47.16 -5.52 16.56
CA LEU A 13 46.26 -5.83 15.46
C LEU A 13 44.86 -5.23 15.81
N PHE A 14 44.54 -4.10 15.15
CA PHE A 14 43.17 -3.57 15.14
C PHE A 14 42.31 -4.47 14.27
N PHE A 15 41.49 -5.33 14.87
CA PHE A 15 40.40 -6.02 14.19
C PHE A 15 39.30 -4.99 13.91
N LEU A 16 39.20 -4.49 12.67
CA LEU A 16 38.01 -3.79 12.17
C LEU A 16 36.87 -4.83 12.08
N THR A 17 36.02 -4.87 13.08
CA THR A 17 34.74 -5.59 12.99
C THR A 17 33.80 -4.78 12.09
N SER A 18 33.76 -5.12 10.82
CA SER A 18 32.71 -4.65 9.91
C SER A 18 31.38 -5.24 10.35
N THR A 19 30.57 -4.48 11.07
CA THR A 19 29.18 -4.83 11.34
C THR A 19 28.40 -4.72 10.03
N THR A 20 28.30 -5.82 9.28
CA THR A 20 27.31 -5.96 8.21
C THR A 20 25.93 -5.84 8.84
N LYS A 21 25.28 -4.70 8.59
CA LYS A 21 23.85 -4.54 8.91
C LYS A 21 23.12 -5.55 8.01
N ALA A 22 22.75 -6.70 8.57
CA ALA A 22 21.92 -7.66 7.88
C ALA A 22 20.64 -6.92 7.47
N ALA A 23 20.35 -6.86 6.17
CA ALA A 23 19.09 -6.31 5.66
C ALA A 23 17.97 -7.12 6.33
N ARG A 24 17.24 -6.46 7.24
CA ARG A 24 16.09 -7.07 7.90
C ARG A 24 15.06 -7.30 6.81
N LEU A 25 14.73 -8.57 6.54
CA LEU A 25 13.55 -8.91 5.74
C LEU A 25 12.35 -8.20 6.36
N PRO A 26 11.40 -7.64 5.55
CA PRO A 26 10.19 -7.07 6.11
C PRO A 26 9.55 -8.15 6.97
N SER A 27 9.51 -7.92 8.26
CA SER A 27 8.74 -8.76 9.14
C SER A 27 7.28 -8.60 8.71
N GLY A 28 6.44 -9.61 8.95
CA GLY A 28 4.99 -9.44 8.76
C GLY A 28 4.41 -8.20 9.45
N ALA A 29 5.21 -7.57 10.34
CA ALA A 29 4.85 -6.35 11.06
C ALA A 29 4.75 -5.09 10.18
N GLU A 30 5.51 -4.98 9.07
CA GLU A 30 5.44 -3.81 8.17
C GLU A 30 4.44 -4.04 7.02
N LEU A 31 4.41 -5.24 6.45
CA LEU A 31 3.61 -5.53 5.27
C LEU A 31 2.15 -5.88 5.58
N GLN A 32 1.91 -6.68 6.60
CA GLN A 32 0.57 -7.17 6.91
C GLN A 32 -0.41 -6.02 7.27
N PRO A 33 -0.10 -5.07 8.16
CA PRO A 33 -0.99 -3.95 8.45
C PRO A 33 -1.26 -3.06 7.23
N LEU A 34 -0.26 -2.88 6.35
CA LEU A 34 -0.40 -2.13 5.11
C LEU A 34 -1.44 -2.80 4.21
N LEU A 35 -1.34 -4.11 3.99
CA LEU A 35 -2.28 -4.86 3.16
C LEU A 35 -3.68 -4.92 3.75
N GLU A 36 -3.81 -5.04 5.07
CA GLU A 36 -5.10 -4.98 5.75
C GLU A 36 -5.79 -3.62 5.54
N THR A 37 -5.04 -2.52 5.63
CA THR A 37 -5.57 -1.18 5.35
C THR A 37 -5.97 -1.02 3.89
N LEU A 38 -5.18 -1.55 2.95
CA LEU A 38 -5.51 -1.54 1.52
C LEU A 38 -6.79 -2.34 1.24
N ASN A 39 -6.93 -3.52 1.86
CA ASN A 39 -8.11 -4.36 1.74
C ASN A 39 -9.36 -3.70 2.39
N GLU A 40 -9.20 -3.06 3.55
CA GLU A 40 -10.30 -2.31 4.19
C GLU A 40 -10.79 -1.16 3.29
N ARG A 41 -9.89 -0.42 2.66
CA ARG A 41 -10.24 0.61 1.67
C ARG A 41 -10.98 0.04 0.48
N LEU A 42 -10.58 -1.16 0.03
CA LEU A 42 -11.20 -1.85 -1.09
C LEU A 42 -12.63 -2.29 -0.76
N ASN A 43 -12.87 -2.86 0.42
CA ASN A 43 -14.19 -3.30 0.87
C ASN A 43 -15.19 -2.14 1.04
N ILE A 44 -14.71 -0.90 1.22
CA ILE A 44 -15.58 0.28 1.16
C ILE A 44 -16.16 0.47 -0.25
N GLY A 45 -15.54 -0.07 -1.29
CA GLY A 45 -16.05 -0.07 -2.66
C GLY A 45 -17.44 -0.65 -2.78
N ASP A 46 -17.79 -1.65 -1.99
CA ASP A 46 -19.12 -2.29 -1.96
C ASP A 46 -20.20 -1.29 -1.53
N LEU A 47 -19.91 -0.52 -0.48
CA LEU A 47 -20.81 0.50 0.03
C LEU A 47 -20.97 1.66 -0.95
N VAL A 48 -19.90 2.03 -1.65
CA VAL A 48 -19.94 3.04 -2.72
C VAL A 48 -20.76 2.52 -3.89
N ALA A 49 -20.57 1.26 -4.30
CA ALA A 49 -21.35 0.62 -5.37
C ALA A 49 -22.85 0.64 -5.06
N LEU A 50 -23.27 0.29 -3.84
CA LEU A 50 -24.67 0.38 -3.40
C LEU A 50 -25.22 1.81 -3.53
N THR A 51 -24.45 2.82 -3.12
CA THR A 51 -24.86 4.22 -3.25
C THR A 51 -24.99 4.64 -4.72
N LYS A 52 -24.11 4.13 -5.61
CA LYS A 52 -24.18 4.40 -7.05
C LYS A 52 -25.34 3.67 -7.70
N TRP A 53 -25.63 2.45 -7.31
CA TRP A 53 -26.79 1.68 -7.76
C TRP A 53 -28.09 2.44 -7.49
N ASP A 54 -28.32 2.87 -6.25
CA ASP A 54 -29.55 3.57 -5.85
C ASP A 54 -29.68 4.96 -6.48
N SER A 55 -28.55 5.68 -6.68
CA SER A 55 -28.58 7.06 -7.18
C SER A 55 -28.45 7.18 -8.70
N GLY A 56 -28.05 6.12 -9.42
CA GLY A 56 -27.73 6.15 -10.84
C GLY A 56 -26.52 7.03 -11.19
N LYS A 57 -25.76 7.53 -10.21
CA LYS A 57 -24.61 8.41 -10.46
C LYS A 57 -23.43 7.59 -11.04
N PRO A 58 -22.64 8.20 -11.95
CA PRO A 58 -21.49 7.53 -12.53
C PRO A 58 -20.46 7.13 -11.45
N ILE A 59 -19.77 6.01 -11.69
CA ILE A 59 -18.69 5.56 -10.81
C ILE A 59 -17.52 6.53 -10.88
N GLN A 60 -17.15 6.95 -12.10
CA GLN A 60 -16.06 7.90 -12.32
C GLN A 60 -16.43 9.31 -11.88
N ASP A 61 -15.54 9.93 -11.10
CA ASP A 61 -15.64 11.31 -10.62
C ASP A 61 -14.25 11.96 -10.78
N SER A 62 -13.88 12.28 -12.02
CA SER A 62 -12.54 12.79 -12.37
C SER A 62 -12.13 14.04 -11.58
N PRO A 63 -13.02 15.04 -11.31
CA PRO A 63 -12.63 16.17 -10.46
C PRO A 63 -12.30 15.76 -9.04
N ARG A 64 -13.08 14.84 -8.44
CA ARG A 64 -12.81 14.32 -7.09
C ARG A 64 -11.55 13.47 -7.04
N GLU A 65 -11.33 12.63 -8.04
CA GLU A 65 -10.12 11.79 -8.15
C GLU A 65 -8.87 12.67 -8.21
N ALA A 66 -8.86 13.72 -9.03
CA ALA A 66 -7.76 14.67 -9.14
C ALA A 66 -7.48 15.38 -7.79
N GLN A 67 -8.53 15.79 -7.07
CA GLN A 67 -8.38 16.42 -5.76
C GLN A 67 -7.78 15.47 -4.72
N VAL A 68 -8.22 14.19 -4.71
CA VAL A 68 -7.68 13.17 -3.78
C VAL A 68 -6.20 12.93 -4.03
N ILE A 69 -5.78 12.85 -5.31
CA ILE A 69 -4.37 12.71 -5.69
C ILE A 69 -3.56 13.94 -5.27
N ALA A 70 -4.07 15.17 -5.51
CA ALA A 70 -3.39 16.38 -5.11
C ALA A 70 -3.17 16.45 -3.58
N ASN A 71 -4.21 16.12 -2.81
CA ASN A 71 -4.11 16.03 -1.35
C ASN A 71 -3.10 14.96 -0.90
N ALA A 72 -3.06 13.83 -1.58
CA ALA A 72 -2.11 12.76 -1.28
C ALA A 72 -0.66 13.19 -1.51
N ARG A 73 -0.36 13.95 -2.57
CA ARG A 73 0.97 14.54 -2.79
C ARG A 73 1.38 15.51 -1.67
N THR A 74 0.47 16.36 -1.22
CA THR A 74 0.73 17.26 -0.08
C THR A 74 1.08 16.47 1.18
N LEU A 75 0.26 15.48 1.53
CA LEU A 75 0.48 14.61 2.68
C LEU A 75 1.78 13.78 2.58
N ALA A 76 2.18 13.40 1.37
CA ALA A 76 3.45 12.71 1.13
C ALA A 76 4.64 13.59 1.50
N THR A 77 4.64 14.86 1.05
CA THR A 77 5.69 15.83 1.35
C THR A 77 5.84 16.05 2.85
N GLU A 78 4.73 16.16 3.59
CA GLU A 78 4.73 16.30 5.05
C GLU A 78 5.34 15.08 5.77
N ARG A 79 5.32 13.92 5.14
CA ARG A 79 5.84 12.64 5.67
C ARG A 79 7.19 12.24 5.08
N GLN A 80 7.83 13.11 4.32
CA GLN A 80 9.11 12.84 3.65
C GLN A 80 9.05 11.61 2.71
N LEU A 81 7.88 11.36 2.13
CA LEU A 81 7.66 10.37 1.08
C LEU A 81 7.76 11.05 -0.29
N ASP A 82 8.12 10.28 -1.32
CA ASP A 82 8.06 10.76 -2.69
C ASP A 82 6.61 11.03 -3.10
N PRO A 83 6.24 12.28 -3.50
CA PRO A 83 4.86 12.63 -3.81
C PRO A 83 4.31 11.89 -5.03
N GLU A 84 5.15 11.51 -6.00
CA GLU A 84 4.73 10.83 -7.20
C GLU A 84 4.49 9.34 -6.93
N ASP A 85 5.34 8.69 -6.16
CA ASP A 85 5.12 7.32 -5.67
C ASP A 85 3.80 7.21 -4.91
N VAL A 86 3.52 8.17 -4.03
CA VAL A 86 2.25 8.21 -3.27
C VAL A 86 1.07 8.49 -4.19
N ALA A 87 1.21 9.38 -5.18
CA ALA A 87 0.16 9.64 -6.17
C ALA A 87 -0.19 8.38 -6.95
N GLN A 88 0.81 7.61 -7.39
CA GLN A 88 0.61 6.33 -8.09
C GLN A 88 -0.06 5.29 -7.18
N LEU A 89 0.36 5.18 -5.93
CA LEU A 89 -0.29 4.29 -4.95
C LEU A 89 -1.77 4.64 -4.77
N ILE A 90 -2.11 5.91 -4.59
CA ILE A 90 -3.49 6.36 -4.40
C ILE A 90 -4.31 6.19 -5.68
N ALA A 91 -3.74 6.46 -6.86
CA ALA A 91 -4.38 6.19 -8.14
C ALA A 91 -4.70 4.69 -8.31
N ALA A 92 -3.76 3.80 -7.96
CA ALA A 92 -3.97 2.36 -7.98
C ALA A 92 -5.12 1.93 -7.06
N GLN A 93 -5.23 2.55 -5.87
CA GLN A 93 -6.34 2.32 -4.94
C GLN A 93 -7.69 2.74 -5.51
N MET A 94 -7.75 3.90 -6.17
CA MET A 94 -8.98 4.38 -6.79
C MET A 94 -9.43 3.50 -7.96
N GLU A 95 -8.49 3.06 -8.80
CA GLU A 95 -8.79 2.13 -9.91
C GLU A 95 -9.28 0.78 -9.40
N ALA A 96 -8.63 0.23 -8.37
CA ALA A 96 -9.07 -1.00 -7.73
C ALA A 96 -10.49 -0.88 -7.15
N ASN A 97 -10.79 0.23 -6.50
CA ASN A 97 -12.11 0.51 -5.95
C ASN A 97 -13.17 0.66 -7.05
N LYS A 98 -12.83 1.32 -8.18
CA LYS A 98 -13.72 1.39 -9.35
C LYS A 98 -13.97 0.01 -9.96
N LEU A 99 -12.94 -0.85 -10.00
CA LEU A 99 -13.08 -2.23 -10.50
C LEU A 99 -14.12 -3.02 -9.69
N VAL A 100 -14.07 -2.94 -8.36
CA VAL A 100 -15.09 -3.54 -7.48
C VAL A 100 -16.48 -2.98 -7.79
N GLN A 101 -16.62 -1.65 -7.87
CA GLN A 101 -17.92 -1.01 -8.16
C GLN A 101 -18.49 -1.46 -9.51
N TYR A 102 -17.70 -1.46 -10.59
CA TYR A 102 -18.15 -1.92 -11.90
C TYR A 102 -18.56 -3.39 -11.88
N GLY A 103 -17.76 -4.26 -11.21
CA GLY A 103 -18.08 -5.67 -11.09
C GLY A 103 -19.39 -5.93 -10.35
N LEU A 104 -19.60 -5.26 -9.22
CA LEU A 104 -20.82 -5.38 -8.44
C LEU A 104 -22.05 -4.85 -9.20
N LEU A 105 -21.94 -3.67 -9.82
CA LEU A 105 -23.04 -3.13 -10.62
C LEU A 105 -23.42 -4.07 -11.77
N ALA A 106 -22.46 -4.68 -12.46
CA ALA A 106 -22.71 -5.65 -13.52
C ALA A 106 -23.43 -6.90 -12.98
N GLN A 107 -23.03 -7.41 -11.81
CA GLN A 107 -23.70 -8.54 -11.14
C GLN A 107 -25.15 -8.20 -10.78
N TRP A 108 -25.38 -7.03 -10.18
CA TRP A 108 -26.73 -6.61 -9.77
C TRP A 108 -27.63 -6.30 -10.97
N GLN A 109 -27.09 -5.78 -12.05
CA GLN A 109 -27.83 -5.64 -13.31
C GLN A 109 -28.28 -6.99 -13.88
N ALA A 110 -27.41 -8.00 -13.82
CA ALA A 110 -27.72 -9.34 -14.29
C ALA A 110 -28.77 -10.05 -13.44
N THR A 111 -28.80 -9.79 -12.12
CA THR A 111 -29.77 -10.37 -11.18
C THR A 111 -31.04 -9.53 -10.99
N GLY A 112 -31.02 -8.28 -11.46
CA GLY A 112 -32.13 -7.33 -11.33
C GLY A 112 -32.23 -6.65 -9.95
N SER A 113 -31.32 -6.94 -9.01
CA SER A 113 -31.36 -6.37 -7.66
C SER A 113 -29.98 -6.30 -7.00
N ALA A 114 -29.75 -5.24 -6.21
CA ALA A 114 -28.63 -5.16 -5.28
C ALA A 114 -29.03 -5.75 -3.91
N PRO A 115 -28.07 -6.12 -3.05
CA PRO A 115 -28.34 -6.59 -1.69
C PRO A 115 -29.17 -5.56 -0.86
N ASP A 116 -30.10 -6.06 -0.06
CA ASP A 116 -30.86 -5.23 0.89
C ASP A 116 -30.07 -5.06 2.20
N THR A 117 -29.07 -4.17 2.13
CA THR A 117 -28.17 -3.84 3.24
C THR A 117 -28.19 -2.32 3.49
N PRO A 118 -27.79 -1.84 4.68
CA PRO A 118 -27.75 -0.41 4.97
C PRO A 118 -26.97 0.40 3.93
N ARG A 119 -27.49 1.59 3.58
CA ARG A 119 -26.87 2.55 2.64
C ARG A 119 -26.22 3.69 3.45
N PRO A 120 -24.93 3.61 3.74
CA PRO A 120 -24.26 4.70 4.45
C PRO A 120 -24.19 5.95 3.58
N ASP A 121 -24.28 7.12 4.22
CA ASP A 121 -24.13 8.41 3.53
C ASP A 121 -22.70 8.58 3.00
N LEU A 122 -22.59 8.80 1.69
CA LEU A 122 -21.31 8.91 1.01
C LEU A 122 -20.45 10.09 1.52
N GLY A 123 -21.09 11.22 1.85
CA GLY A 123 -20.40 12.42 2.33
C GLY A 123 -20.07 12.39 3.81
N LYS A 124 -21.00 11.91 4.61
CA LYS A 124 -20.92 11.98 6.09
C LYS A 124 -20.24 10.76 6.73
N GLN A 125 -20.23 9.62 6.06
CA GLN A 125 -19.71 8.36 6.64
C GLN A 125 -18.56 7.77 5.80
N ILE A 126 -18.77 7.59 4.49
CA ILE A 126 -17.80 6.90 3.63
C ILE A 126 -16.56 7.75 3.40
N ARG A 127 -16.70 9.01 2.98
CA ARG A 127 -15.55 9.89 2.68
C ARG A 127 -14.67 10.13 3.90
N PRO A 128 -15.20 10.50 5.09
CA PRO A 128 -14.35 10.64 6.29
C PRO A 128 -13.60 9.36 6.65
N ARG A 129 -14.22 8.18 6.47
CA ARG A 129 -13.54 6.90 6.70
C ARG A 129 -12.41 6.66 5.69
N LEU A 130 -12.61 7.00 4.43
CA LEU A 130 -11.55 6.92 3.41
C LEU A 130 -10.39 7.87 3.70
N ASP A 131 -10.66 9.08 4.21
CA ASP A 131 -9.64 10.06 4.57
C ASP A 131 -8.82 9.60 5.79
N GLU A 132 -9.47 9.00 6.80
CA GLU A 132 -8.80 8.35 7.94
C GLU A 132 -7.90 7.20 7.49
N LEU A 133 -8.44 6.31 6.65
CA LEU A 133 -7.70 5.19 6.08
C LEU A 133 -6.52 5.65 5.21
N GLN A 134 -6.64 6.75 4.50
CA GLN A 134 -5.54 7.32 3.72
C GLN A 134 -4.39 7.77 4.63
N THR A 135 -4.70 8.41 5.75
CA THR A 135 -3.68 8.81 6.73
C THR A 135 -2.93 7.61 7.28
N ARG A 136 -3.65 6.56 7.69
CA ARG A 136 -3.08 5.30 8.18
C ARG A 136 -2.26 4.59 7.10
N LEU A 137 -2.77 4.53 5.88
CA LEU A 137 -2.10 3.96 4.72
C LEU A 137 -0.73 4.60 4.47
N LEU A 138 -0.66 5.93 4.46
CA LEU A 138 0.59 6.65 4.21
C LEU A 138 1.63 6.43 5.33
N GLN A 139 1.19 6.30 6.58
CA GLN A 139 2.07 5.96 7.69
C GLN A 139 2.67 4.56 7.53
N GLN A 140 1.85 3.58 7.17
CA GLN A 140 2.28 2.19 6.94
C GLN A 140 3.14 2.07 5.68
N TYR A 141 2.81 2.81 4.63
CA TYR A 141 3.59 2.87 3.41
C TYR A 141 4.99 3.44 3.67
N ALA A 142 5.11 4.48 4.51
CA ALA A 142 6.41 5.01 4.91
C ALA A 142 7.28 3.94 5.59
N ALA A 143 6.70 3.13 6.48
CA ALA A 143 7.40 2.02 7.12
C ALA A 143 7.82 0.93 6.12
N PHE A 144 7.04 0.70 5.07
CA PHE A 144 7.32 -0.29 4.03
C PHE A 144 8.29 0.21 2.94
N THR A 145 8.41 1.51 2.73
CA THR A 145 9.21 2.12 1.64
C THR A 145 10.64 1.58 1.54
N PRO A 146 11.41 1.31 2.64
CA PRO A 146 12.76 0.75 2.55
C PRO A 146 12.86 -0.63 1.86
N TYR A 147 11.76 -1.35 1.76
CA TYR A 147 11.71 -2.72 1.22
C TYR A 147 11.21 -2.81 -0.22
N ARG A 148 10.74 -1.70 -0.80
CA ARG A 148 10.11 -1.67 -2.13
C ARG A 148 11.02 -2.12 -3.27
N HIS A 149 12.33 -1.89 -3.13
CA HIS A 149 13.35 -2.22 -4.14
C HIS A 149 13.99 -3.59 -3.95
N ASP A 150 13.61 -4.34 -2.91
CA ASP A 150 14.14 -5.68 -2.70
C ASP A 150 13.62 -6.65 -3.78
N ALA A 151 14.51 -7.47 -4.33
CA ALA A 151 14.18 -8.44 -5.37
C ALA A 151 13.08 -9.44 -4.95
N ASN A 152 12.93 -9.69 -3.64
CA ASN A 152 11.91 -10.57 -3.09
C ASN A 152 10.58 -9.85 -2.79
N CYS A 153 10.51 -8.52 -2.92
CA CYS A 153 9.30 -7.75 -2.63
C CYS A 153 8.05 -8.33 -3.30
N PRO A 154 8.06 -8.70 -4.61
CA PRO A 154 6.88 -9.29 -5.25
C PRO A 154 6.44 -10.62 -4.63
N ALA A 155 7.40 -11.46 -4.20
CA ALA A 155 7.10 -12.75 -3.57
C ALA A 155 6.49 -12.57 -2.16
N TRP A 156 7.03 -11.63 -1.37
CA TRP A 156 6.45 -11.30 -0.05
C TRP A 156 5.05 -10.75 -0.18
N LEU A 157 4.84 -9.85 -1.16
CA LEU A 157 3.54 -9.24 -1.43
C LEU A 157 2.51 -10.29 -1.85
N ALA A 158 2.85 -11.19 -2.77
CA ALA A 158 1.98 -12.27 -3.21
C ALA A 158 1.57 -13.17 -2.05
N LYS A 159 2.53 -13.56 -1.20
CA LYS A 159 2.27 -14.38 -0.01
C LYS A 159 1.37 -13.66 0.99
N ALA A 160 1.66 -12.41 1.32
CA ALA A 160 0.90 -11.64 2.32
C ALA A 160 -0.52 -11.28 1.84
N ARG A 161 -0.74 -11.17 0.51
CA ARG A 161 -2.06 -10.91 -0.09
C ARG A 161 -2.95 -12.13 -0.10
N SER A 162 -2.37 -13.33 -0.12
CA SER A 162 -3.12 -14.59 -0.18
C SER A 162 -4.10 -14.72 0.98
N GLY A 163 -5.39 -14.91 0.65
CA GLY A 163 -6.46 -15.11 1.63
C GLY A 163 -7.01 -13.82 2.28
N LEU A 164 -6.58 -12.62 1.86
CA LEU A 164 -7.16 -11.36 2.36
C LEU A 164 -8.50 -11.02 1.68
N ALA A 165 -8.63 -11.32 0.40
CA ALA A 165 -9.87 -11.05 -0.33
C ALA A 165 -10.86 -12.22 -0.14
N HIS A 166 -12.16 -11.88 -0.14
CA HIS A 166 -13.25 -12.84 0.12
C HIS A 166 -13.84 -13.46 -1.15
N ASP A 167 -13.55 -12.90 -2.34
CA ASP A 167 -13.97 -13.41 -3.64
C ASP A 167 -12.99 -13.03 -4.76
N ALA A 168 -13.22 -13.57 -5.96
CA ALA A 168 -12.34 -13.36 -7.12
C ALA A 168 -12.30 -11.91 -7.62
N LEU A 169 -13.41 -11.15 -7.49
CA LEU A 169 -13.46 -9.74 -7.86
C LEU A 169 -12.57 -8.91 -6.94
N HIS A 170 -12.68 -9.13 -5.63
CA HIS A 170 -11.85 -8.45 -4.63
C HIS A 170 -10.39 -8.88 -4.70
N GLU A 171 -10.10 -10.14 -5.03
CA GLU A 171 -8.73 -10.60 -5.25
C GLU A 171 -8.07 -9.90 -6.45
N LEU A 172 -8.79 -9.79 -7.58
CA LEU A 172 -8.32 -9.03 -8.74
C LEU A 172 -8.09 -7.56 -8.40
N ALA A 173 -9.05 -6.94 -7.71
CA ALA A 173 -8.95 -5.55 -7.29
C ALA A 173 -7.81 -5.32 -6.29
N LEU A 174 -7.61 -6.22 -5.32
CA LEU A 174 -6.48 -6.14 -4.40
C LEU A 174 -5.13 -6.31 -5.11
N THR A 175 -5.09 -7.13 -6.16
CA THR A 175 -3.91 -7.23 -7.04
C THR A 175 -3.59 -5.88 -7.69
N ARG A 176 -4.60 -5.18 -8.22
CA ARG A 176 -4.42 -3.83 -8.79
C ARG A 176 -4.02 -2.82 -7.71
N ALA A 177 -4.68 -2.86 -6.57
CA ALA A 177 -4.42 -1.95 -5.45
C ALA A 177 -2.99 -2.01 -4.92
N THR A 178 -2.35 -3.16 -5.03
CA THR A 178 -1.00 -3.43 -4.51
C THR A 178 0.09 -3.37 -5.58
N GLY A 179 -0.26 -3.11 -6.84
CA GLY A 179 0.66 -3.17 -7.98
C GLY A 179 1.84 -2.20 -7.90
N GLU A 180 1.67 -1.08 -7.19
CA GLU A 180 2.67 -0.02 -7.05
C GLU A 180 3.53 -0.17 -5.77
N LEU A 181 3.33 -1.22 -4.98
CA LEU A 181 4.09 -1.39 -3.73
C LEU A 181 5.54 -1.80 -3.96
N CYS A 182 5.80 -2.66 -4.93
CA CYS A 182 7.15 -3.11 -5.26
C CYS A 182 7.65 -2.41 -6.53
N VAL A 183 8.85 -1.84 -6.47
CA VAL A 183 9.52 -1.27 -7.62
C VAL A 183 10.28 -2.39 -8.35
N ARG A 184 9.92 -2.66 -9.59
CA ARG A 184 10.66 -3.62 -10.41
C ARG A 184 11.99 -3.00 -10.78
N SER A 185 13.10 -3.66 -10.43
CA SER A 185 14.38 -3.34 -11.04
C SER A 185 14.27 -3.63 -12.54
N THR A 186 14.26 -2.59 -13.36
CA THR A 186 14.55 -2.76 -14.78
C THR A 186 16.01 -3.12 -14.85
N ALA A 187 16.33 -4.42 -14.92
CA ALA A 187 17.68 -4.83 -15.29
C ALA A 187 18.03 -4.20 -16.64
N PRO A 188 19.24 -3.66 -16.80
CA PRO A 188 19.69 -3.11 -18.06
C PRO A 188 19.77 -4.15 -19.15
#